data_d578ea97a8bee114d62b597475e7f7b1
#
_entry.id   d578ea97a8bee114d62b597475e7f7b1
#
_cell.length_a   1.000
_cell.length_b   1.000
_cell.length_c   1.000
_cell.angle_alpha   90.00
_cell.angle_beta   90.00
_cell.angle_gamma   90.00
#
_symmetry.space_group_name_H-M   'P 1'
#
loop_
_entity.id
_entity.type
_entity.pdbx_description
1 polymer ?
#
loop_
_entity_poly.entity_id
_entity_poly.type
_entity_poly.pdbx_seq_one_letter_code
_entity_poly.pdbx_strand_id
1 'polypeptide(L)'
;LFEEVGERMRDPRDRELLHALRVVVGQLRRRRSGAAAARKPTRVWFGPEEPMAETLCTLIRSTRETLDVAVFTITDDRVSQALMEAHRRGVRVRILTDDDKSEDRGSDVDRLDRAGLPVAMDRSPHHFHHKFAVFDGAAVLTGSYNWTRGAARSNRENFMLTYEPEAVTAYAANFERLWRELAR
;
A
#
# COMPACT_ATOMS: atom_id res chain seq x y z
N LEU A 1 4.97 8.71 24.02
CA LEU A 1 5.94 9.75 23.65
C LEU A 1 5.73 10.26 22.23
N PHE A 2 5.76 9.42 21.19
CA PHE A 2 5.56 9.89 19.80
C PHE A 2 4.13 10.37 19.51
N GLU A 3 3.11 9.81 20.14
CA GLU A 3 1.72 10.27 20.02
C GLU A 3 1.54 11.65 20.67
N GLU A 4 2.00 11.83 21.89
CA GLU A 4 1.96 13.10 22.60
C GLU A 4 2.72 14.22 21.89
N VAL A 5 3.83 13.90 21.22
CA VAL A 5 4.58 14.88 20.43
C VAL A 5 3.84 15.23 19.14
N GLY A 6 3.21 14.25 18.49
CA GLY A 6 2.43 14.47 17.25
C GLY A 6 1.21 15.36 17.45
N GLU A 7 0.53 15.26 18.60
CA GLU A 7 -0.62 16.12 18.95
C GLU A 7 -0.25 17.61 19.17
N ARG A 8 1.01 17.88 19.55
CA ARG A 8 1.51 19.24 19.80
C ARG A 8 2.08 19.92 18.56
N MET A 9 2.34 19.16 17.49
CA MET A 9 2.88 19.71 16.25
C MET A 9 1.80 20.35 15.39
N ARG A 10 1.93 21.65 15.13
CA ARG A 10 0.97 22.42 14.33
C ARG A 10 1.33 22.45 12.84
N ASP A 11 2.62 22.28 12.50
CA ASP A 11 3.08 22.29 11.11
C ASP A 11 2.93 20.89 10.48
N PRO A 12 2.28 20.77 9.32
CA PRO A 12 2.15 19.50 8.59
C PRO A 12 3.49 18.85 8.26
N ARG A 13 4.53 19.66 7.95
CA ARG A 13 5.88 19.16 7.63
C ARG A 13 6.54 18.48 8.83
N ASP A 14 6.32 19.01 10.03
CA ASP A 14 6.86 18.43 11.26
C ASP A 14 6.18 17.11 11.59
N ARG A 15 4.89 16.96 11.28
CA ARG A 15 4.16 15.69 11.43
C ARG A 15 4.69 14.61 10.47
N GLU A 16 5.02 14.98 9.24
CA GLU A 16 5.64 14.07 8.26
C GLU A 16 7.03 13.63 8.72
N LEU A 17 7.83 14.56 9.24
CA LEU A 17 9.16 14.27 9.77
C LEU A 17 9.07 13.32 10.98
N LEU A 18 8.13 13.56 11.88
CA LEU A 18 7.87 12.70 13.03
C LEU A 18 7.45 11.29 12.60
N HIS A 19 6.64 11.21 11.55
CA HIS A 19 6.24 9.91 10.99
C HIS A 19 7.43 9.16 10.38
N ALA A 20 8.25 9.82 9.58
CA ALA A 20 9.48 9.25 9.04
C ALA A 20 10.43 8.78 10.17
N LEU A 21 10.55 9.57 11.23
CA LEU A 21 11.35 9.22 12.42
C LEU A 21 10.77 7.98 13.14
N ARG A 22 9.45 7.86 13.27
CA ARG A 22 8.77 6.68 13.83
C ARG A 22 9.12 5.41 13.05
N VAL A 23 9.06 5.47 11.72
CA VAL A 23 9.41 4.34 10.84
C VAL A 23 10.88 3.94 11.06
N VAL A 24 11.80 4.90 11.03
CA VAL A 24 13.24 4.67 11.23
C VAL A 24 13.53 4.12 12.62
N VAL A 25 12.97 4.71 13.68
CA VAL A 25 13.15 4.25 15.07
C VAL A 25 12.53 2.86 15.25
N GLY A 26 11.38 2.58 14.65
CA GLY A 26 10.77 1.25 14.64
C GLY A 26 11.66 0.20 13.97
N GLN A 27 12.32 0.55 12.88
CA GLN A 27 13.30 -0.31 12.19
C GLN A 27 14.56 -0.51 13.03
N LEU A 28 15.08 0.55 13.66
CA LEU A 28 16.27 0.47 14.53
C LEU A 28 16.00 -0.35 15.80
N ARG A 29 14.82 -0.24 16.41
CA ARG A 29 14.42 -1.05 17.54
C ARG A 29 14.32 -2.54 17.18
N ARG A 30 13.78 -2.86 15.99
CA ARG A 30 13.76 -4.23 15.44
C ARG A 30 15.16 -4.79 15.19
N ARG A 31 16.12 -3.95 14.78
CA ARG A 31 17.54 -4.35 14.61
C ARG A 31 18.26 -4.56 15.95
N ARG A 32 17.91 -3.80 17.00
CA ARG A 32 18.55 -3.90 18.34
C ARG A 32 18.04 -5.06 19.18
N SER A 33 16.81 -5.50 19.00
CA SER A 33 16.33 -6.74 19.62
C SER A 33 16.94 -7.93 18.87
N GLY A 34 18.19 -8.21 19.12
CA GLY A 34 19.01 -9.25 18.49
C GLY A 34 18.57 -10.71 18.72
N ALA A 35 17.29 -10.95 18.90
CA ALA A 35 16.68 -12.22 18.59
C ALA A 35 16.47 -12.26 17.09
N ALA A 36 17.11 -13.15 16.38
CA ALA A 36 16.75 -13.56 15.04
C ALA A 36 15.31 -14.11 15.09
N ALA A 37 14.32 -13.21 15.18
CA ALA A 37 12.94 -13.55 14.90
C ALA A 37 12.97 -14.21 13.51
N ALA A 38 12.54 -15.46 13.43
CA ALA A 38 12.55 -16.24 12.19
C ALA A 38 12.02 -15.36 11.08
N ARG A 39 12.89 -14.99 10.14
CA ARG A 39 12.54 -14.11 9.00
C ARG A 39 11.36 -14.76 8.30
N LYS A 40 10.26 -14.06 8.18
CA LYS A 40 9.13 -14.56 7.41
C LYS A 40 9.60 -14.78 5.97
N PRO A 41 9.41 -15.98 5.41
CA PRO A 41 9.88 -16.26 4.06
C PRO A 41 9.15 -15.41 3.03
N THR A 42 9.85 -15.02 1.98
CA THR A 42 9.20 -14.50 0.77
C THR A 42 8.27 -15.59 0.19
N ARG A 43 7.06 -15.19 -0.18
CA ARG A 43 6.07 -16.06 -0.80
C ARG A 43 5.68 -15.49 -2.15
N VAL A 44 5.42 -16.37 -3.10
CA VAL A 44 5.01 -16.02 -4.47
C VAL A 44 3.71 -16.75 -4.78
N TRP A 45 2.83 -16.10 -5.54
CA TRP A 45 1.58 -16.66 -6.02
C TRP A 45 1.47 -16.43 -7.53
N PHE A 46 0.84 -17.37 -8.21
CA PHE A 46 0.61 -17.33 -9.65
C PHE A 46 -0.88 -17.52 -9.94
N GLY A 47 -1.48 -16.53 -10.60
CA GLY A 47 -2.85 -16.60 -11.07
C GLY A 47 -2.95 -17.18 -12.48
N PRO A 48 -4.13 -17.69 -12.87
CA PRO A 48 -5.37 -17.70 -12.09
C PRO A 48 -5.54 -18.91 -11.14
N GLU A 49 -4.56 -19.82 -11.08
CA GLU A 49 -4.63 -21.08 -10.35
C GLU A 49 -4.66 -20.85 -8.82
N GLU A 50 -4.03 -19.78 -8.34
CA GLU A 50 -3.99 -19.44 -6.93
C GLU A 50 -4.93 -18.26 -6.62
N PRO A 51 -5.49 -18.17 -5.40
CA PRO A 51 -6.49 -17.18 -5.02
C PRO A 51 -5.89 -15.78 -4.78
N MET A 52 -5.52 -15.10 -5.86
CA MET A 52 -4.82 -13.81 -5.83
C MET A 52 -5.59 -12.73 -5.05
N ALA A 53 -6.86 -12.53 -5.40
CA ALA A 53 -7.67 -11.48 -4.77
C ALA A 53 -7.96 -11.76 -3.30
N GLU A 54 -8.25 -13.01 -2.95
CA GLU A 54 -8.51 -13.42 -1.56
C GLU A 54 -7.25 -13.27 -0.69
N THR A 55 -6.09 -13.61 -1.25
CA THR A 55 -4.79 -13.43 -0.58
C THR A 55 -4.53 -11.94 -0.34
N LEU A 56 -4.70 -11.09 -1.36
CA LEU A 56 -4.54 -9.64 -1.24
C LEU A 56 -5.50 -9.07 -0.18
N CYS A 57 -6.78 -9.42 -0.23
CA CYS A 57 -7.77 -8.98 0.76
C CYS A 57 -7.40 -9.41 2.18
N THR A 58 -6.86 -10.61 2.36
CA THR A 58 -6.39 -11.11 3.66
C THR A 58 -5.22 -10.27 4.19
N LEU A 59 -4.27 -9.91 3.33
CA LEU A 59 -3.16 -9.04 3.69
C LEU A 59 -3.65 -7.64 4.10
N ILE A 60 -4.55 -7.04 3.32
CA ILE A 60 -5.16 -5.73 3.63
C ILE A 60 -5.88 -5.77 4.98
N ARG A 61 -6.68 -6.82 5.24
CA ARG A 61 -7.39 -6.96 6.52
C ARG A 61 -6.46 -7.19 7.71
N SER A 62 -5.28 -7.78 7.50
CA SER A 62 -4.30 -8.02 8.56
C SER A 62 -3.43 -6.80 8.90
N THR A 63 -3.48 -5.75 8.07
CA THR A 63 -2.74 -4.50 8.29
C THR A 63 -3.24 -3.77 9.53
N ARG A 64 -2.34 -3.21 10.31
CA ARG A 64 -2.64 -2.61 11.62
C ARG A 64 -2.42 -1.10 11.70
N GLU A 65 -1.39 -0.58 11.03
CA GLU A 65 -0.97 0.81 11.17
C GLU A 65 -1.03 1.57 9.84
N THR A 66 -0.36 1.05 8.80
CA THR A 66 -0.20 1.78 7.53
C THR A 66 -0.30 0.87 6.32
N LEU A 67 -0.96 1.35 5.28
CA LEU A 67 -1.08 0.69 4.00
C LEU A 67 -0.89 1.70 2.88
N ASP A 68 0.23 1.60 2.19
CA ASP A 68 0.58 2.46 1.07
C ASP A 68 0.48 1.66 -0.23
N VAL A 69 -0.47 2.04 -1.08
CA VAL A 69 -0.86 1.33 -2.31
C VAL A 69 -0.46 2.14 -3.54
N ALA A 70 0.27 1.54 -4.45
CA ALA A 70 0.57 2.09 -5.76
C ALA A 70 0.15 1.07 -6.82
N VAL A 71 -0.96 1.35 -7.51
CA VAL A 71 -1.55 0.40 -8.45
C VAL A 71 -2.17 1.12 -9.65
N PHE A 72 -1.96 0.55 -10.84
CA PHE A 72 -2.46 1.10 -12.08
C PHE A 72 -3.99 1.23 -12.11
N THR A 73 -4.72 0.19 -11.63
CA THR A 73 -6.19 0.20 -11.63
C THR A 73 -6.76 -0.71 -10.54
N ILE A 74 -7.89 -0.30 -9.97
CA ILE A 74 -8.69 -1.05 -8.98
C ILE A 74 -10.12 -1.14 -9.51
N THR A 75 -10.61 -2.36 -9.79
CA THR A 75 -11.98 -2.63 -10.21
C THR A 75 -12.56 -3.90 -9.56
N ASP A 76 -11.87 -4.48 -8.57
CA ASP A 76 -12.37 -5.61 -7.80
C ASP A 76 -13.00 -5.13 -6.49
N ASP A 77 -14.32 -5.17 -6.40
CA ASP A 77 -15.06 -4.70 -5.22
C ASP A 77 -14.60 -5.34 -3.92
N ARG A 78 -14.07 -6.57 -3.94
CA ARG A 78 -13.54 -7.25 -2.74
C ARG A 78 -12.34 -6.51 -2.18
N VAL A 79 -11.46 -6.04 -3.09
CA VAL A 79 -10.26 -5.28 -2.74
C VAL A 79 -10.65 -3.90 -2.23
N SER A 80 -11.54 -3.19 -2.95
CA SER A 80 -12.03 -1.88 -2.54
C SER A 80 -12.73 -1.94 -1.19
N GLN A 81 -13.55 -2.97 -0.95
CA GLN A 81 -14.18 -3.19 0.35
C GLN A 81 -13.14 -3.41 1.46
N ALA A 82 -12.11 -4.23 1.21
CA ALA A 82 -11.05 -4.49 2.19
C ALA A 82 -10.24 -3.20 2.53
N LEU A 83 -9.97 -2.33 1.54
CA LEU A 83 -9.33 -1.03 1.74
C LEU A 83 -10.17 -0.10 2.62
N MET A 84 -11.48 0.02 2.31
CA MET A 84 -12.40 0.81 3.13
C MET A 84 -12.55 0.25 4.56
N GLU A 85 -12.54 -1.06 4.73
CA GLU A 85 -12.57 -1.70 6.04
C GLU A 85 -11.29 -1.40 6.84
N ALA A 86 -10.11 -1.44 6.20
CA ALA A 86 -8.85 -1.07 6.82
C ALA A 86 -8.87 0.40 7.27
N HIS A 87 -9.31 1.31 6.42
CA HIS A 87 -9.45 2.73 6.75
C HIS A 87 -10.39 2.95 7.94
N ARG A 88 -11.57 2.30 7.97
CA ARG A 88 -12.52 2.40 9.09
C ARG A 88 -11.98 1.84 10.40
N ARG A 89 -11.02 0.90 10.37
CA ARG A 89 -10.31 0.43 11.56
C ARG A 89 -9.24 1.40 12.06
N GLY A 90 -9.03 2.53 11.37
CA GLY A 90 -8.00 3.51 11.73
C GLY A 90 -6.63 3.24 11.10
N VAL A 91 -6.51 2.29 10.16
CA VAL A 91 -5.31 2.11 9.37
C VAL A 91 -5.14 3.33 8.46
N ARG A 92 -3.95 3.93 8.44
CA ARG A 92 -3.62 4.99 7.50
C ARG A 92 -3.42 4.38 6.10
N VAL A 93 -4.47 4.43 5.30
CA VAL A 93 -4.45 3.98 3.90
C VAL A 93 -4.17 5.16 2.99
N ARG A 94 -3.23 5.02 2.03
CA ARG A 94 -2.97 5.98 0.94
C ARG A 94 -2.90 5.23 -0.38
N ILE A 95 -3.45 5.82 -1.43
CA ILE A 95 -3.56 5.19 -2.75
C ILE A 95 -2.98 6.11 -3.82
N LEU A 96 -2.05 5.59 -4.61
CA LEU A 96 -1.57 6.19 -5.85
C LEU A 96 -2.07 5.36 -7.02
N THR A 97 -2.64 6.00 -8.03
CA THR A 97 -3.19 5.32 -9.20
C THR A 97 -3.06 6.19 -10.46
N ASP A 98 -3.44 5.63 -11.59
CA ASP A 98 -3.46 6.29 -12.90
C ASP A 98 -4.78 7.05 -13.09
N ASP A 99 -4.76 8.24 -13.67
CA ASP A 99 -5.96 9.04 -13.91
C ASP A 99 -6.80 8.49 -15.08
N ASP A 100 -6.19 8.05 -16.16
CA ASP A 100 -6.89 7.44 -17.30
C ASP A 100 -7.73 6.24 -16.84
N LYS A 101 -7.24 5.50 -15.84
CA LYS A 101 -7.91 4.31 -15.29
C LYS A 101 -8.92 4.65 -14.20
N SER A 102 -8.88 5.84 -13.62
CA SER A 102 -9.90 6.30 -12.67
C SER A 102 -11.23 6.60 -13.37
N GLU A 103 -11.20 7.04 -14.63
CA GLU A 103 -12.38 7.37 -15.43
C GLU A 103 -12.99 6.16 -16.16
N ASP A 104 -12.29 5.02 -16.20
CA ASP A 104 -12.80 3.80 -16.85
C ASP A 104 -14.08 3.30 -16.14
N ARG A 105 -15.05 2.84 -16.95
CA ARG A 105 -16.26 2.20 -16.43
C ARG A 105 -15.93 1.05 -15.50
N GLY A 106 -16.37 1.16 -14.23
CA GLY A 106 -16.11 0.16 -13.18
C GLY A 106 -14.88 0.44 -12.35
N SER A 107 -14.21 1.60 -12.50
CA SER A 107 -13.18 2.05 -11.56
C SER A 107 -13.79 2.28 -10.17
N ASP A 108 -13.12 1.76 -9.14
CA ASP A 108 -13.51 1.96 -7.74
C ASP A 108 -12.86 3.21 -7.12
N VAL A 109 -12.03 3.95 -7.86
CA VAL A 109 -11.24 5.09 -7.36
C VAL A 109 -12.14 6.16 -6.74
N ASP A 110 -13.17 6.60 -7.45
CA ASP A 110 -14.15 7.57 -6.96
C ASP A 110 -14.90 7.09 -5.71
N ARG A 111 -15.14 5.79 -5.61
CA ARG A 111 -15.80 5.19 -4.45
C ARG A 111 -14.90 5.21 -3.23
N LEU A 112 -13.60 4.97 -3.42
CA LEU A 112 -12.58 5.02 -2.37
C LEU A 112 -12.38 6.45 -1.88
N ASP A 113 -12.27 7.42 -2.78
CA ASP A 113 -12.14 8.84 -2.46
C ASP A 113 -13.37 9.35 -1.68
N ARG A 114 -14.59 9.06 -2.16
CA ARG A 114 -15.85 9.40 -1.45
C ARG A 114 -15.98 8.73 -0.10
N ALA A 115 -15.32 7.60 0.13
CA ALA A 115 -15.24 6.95 1.44
C ALA A 115 -14.18 7.58 2.36
N GLY A 116 -13.49 8.63 1.92
CA GLY A 116 -12.50 9.39 2.69
C GLY A 116 -11.09 8.81 2.67
N LEU A 117 -10.79 7.87 1.77
CA LEU A 117 -9.43 7.39 1.60
C LEU A 117 -8.61 8.42 0.83
N PRO A 118 -7.42 8.82 1.30
CA PRO A 118 -6.51 9.65 0.53
C PRO A 118 -6.10 8.96 -0.78
N VAL A 119 -6.54 9.52 -1.91
CA VAL A 119 -6.18 9.06 -3.26
C VAL A 119 -5.46 10.18 -3.99
N ALA A 120 -4.33 9.87 -4.61
CA ALA A 120 -3.66 10.77 -5.54
C ALA A 120 -3.46 10.07 -6.88
N MET A 121 -3.63 10.84 -7.96
CA MET A 121 -3.62 10.33 -9.33
C MET A 121 -2.44 10.92 -10.10
N ASP A 122 -1.75 10.07 -10.84
CA ASP A 122 -0.77 10.52 -11.83
C ASP A 122 -1.53 11.01 -13.07
N ARG A 123 -1.40 12.29 -13.36
CA ARG A 123 -2.00 12.97 -14.53
C ARG A 123 -0.99 13.22 -15.63
N SER A 124 0.13 12.50 -15.61
CA SER A 124 1.12 12.56 -16.69
C SER A 124 0.60 11.86 -17.95
N PRO A 125 1.15 12.17 -19.13
CA PRO A 125 0.74 11.49 -20.38
C PRO A 125 1.24 10.03 -20.46
N HIS A 126 1.85 9.52 -19.41
CA HIS A 126 2.41 8.18 -19.32
C HIS A 126 1.72 7.39 -18.22
N HIS A 127 1.52 6.09 -18.42
CA HIS A 127 0.83 5.25 -17.44
C HIS A 127 1.60 5.11 -16.14
N PHE A 128 0.92 5.33 -15.03
CA PHE A 128 1.36 4.96 -13.69
C PHE A 128 1.24 3.44 -13.51
N HIS A 129 2.16 2.68 -14.10
CA HIS A 129 2.03 1.23 -14.26
C HIS A 129 2.55 0.39 -13.08
N HIS A 130 2.57 0.96 -11.87
CA HIS A 130 2.93 0.24 -10.64
C HIS A 130 1.83 -0.74 -10.19
N LYS A 131 2.23 -1.79 -9.50
CA LYS A 131 1.36 -2.75 -8.81
C LYS A 131 2.07 -3.25 -7.56
N PHE A 132 2.10 -2.39 -6.53
CA PHE A 132 2.67 -2.77 -5.24
C PHE A 132 1.89 -2.19 -4.07
N ALA A 133 2.06 -2.80 -2.91
CA ALA A 133 1.59 -2.26 -1.64
C ALA A 133 2.61 -2.51 -0.54
N VAL A 134 2.78 -1.51 0.34
CA VAL A 134 3.62 -1.60 1.54
C VAL A 134 2.71 -1.69 2.76
N PHE A 135 2.86 -2.76 3.52
CA PHE A 135 2.04 -3.09 4.69
C PHE A 135 2.84 -2.82 5.97
N ASP A 136 2.36 -1.92 6.83
CA ASP A 136 2.92 -1.57 8.15
C ASP A 136 4.43 -1.21 8.10
N GLY A 137 4.96 -0.76 6.94
CA GLY A 137 6.38 -0.55 6.73
C GLY A 137 7.24 -1.80 6.99
N ALA A 138 6.66 -2.99 6.91
CA ALA A 138 7.27 -4.27 7.29
C ALA A 138 7.23 -5.34 6.20
N ALA A 139 6.37 -5.18 5.21
CA ALA A 139 6.26 -6.09 4.08
C ALA A 139 5.91 -5.31 2.81
N VAL A 140 6.30 -5.84 1.66
CA VAL A 140 5.87 -5.34 0.35
C VAL A 140 5.35 -6.48 -0.51
N LEU A 141 4.18 -6.24 -1.12
CA LEU A 141 3.62 -7.08 -2.17
C LEU A 141 3.85 -6.36 -3.50
N THR A 142 4.38 -7.07 -4.49
CA THR A 142 4.63 -6.52 -5.83
C THR A 142 4.55 -7.62 -6.89
N GLY A 143 4.20 -7.26 -8.12
CA GLY A 143 4.11 -8.19 -9.24
C GLY A 143 3.42 -7.59 -10.46
N SER A 144 2.89 -8.43 -11.33
CA SER A 144 2.16 -8.01 -12.52
C SER A 144 0.67 -7.77 -12.26
N TYR A 145 0.12 -8.30 -11.16
CA TYR A 145 -1.30 -8.37 -10.87
C TYR A 145 -1.96 -6.99 -10.68
N ASN A 146 -2.79 -6.59 -11.64
CA ASN A 146 -3.73 -5.48 -11.46
C ASN A 146 -4.89 -5.90 -10.54
N TRP A 147 -5.38 -4.98 -9.72
CA TRP A 147 -6.41 -5.28 -8.72
C TRP A 147 -7.81 -5.27 -9.33
N THR A 148 -7.98 -6.09 -10.37
CA THR A 148 -9.20 -6.16 -11.17
C THR A 148 -9.81 -7.56 -11.14
N ARG A 149 -11.14 -7.62 -11.35
CA ARG A 149 -11.84 -8.91 -11.45
C ARG A 149 -11.34 -9.77 -12.62
N GLY A 150 -11.01 -9.13 -13.74
CA GLY A 150 -10.50 -9.84 -14.92
C GLY A 150 -9.14 -10.46 -14.66
N ALA A 151 -8.22 -9.69 -14.04
CA ALA A 151 -6.90 -10.16 -13.67
C ALA A 151 -6.98 -11.34 -12.67
N ALA A 152 -7.88 -11.25 -11.70
CA ALA A 152 -8.07 -12.32 -10.71
C ALA A 152 -8.60 -13.64 -11.29
N ARG A 153 -9.38 -13.58 -12.38
CA ARG A 153 -10.09 -14.75 -12.89
C ARG A 153 -9.42 -15.42 -14.08
N SER A 154 -8.76 -14.62 -14.93
CA SER A 154 -8.44 -15.08 -16.27
C SER A 154 -7.01 -14.82 -16.72
N ASN A 155 -6.33 -13.82 -16.13
CA ASN A 155 -4.98 -13.50 -16.55
C ASN A 155 -3.96 -14.40 -15.87
N ARG A 156 -2.87 -14.65 -16.61
CA ARG A 156 -1.67 -15.23 -16.02
C ARG A 156 -0.87 -14.13 -15.34
N GLU A 157 -1.06 -14.00 -14.05
CA GLU A 157 -0.44 -12.96 -13.23
C GLU A 157 0.43 -13.58 -12.14
N ASN A 158 1.27 -12.76 -11.56
CA ASN A 158 2.00 -13.13 -10.35
C ASN A 158 2.07 -11.96 -9.38
N PHE A 159 2.27 -12.27 -8.12
CA PHE A 159 2.83 -11.36 -7.15
C PHE A 159 3.68 -12.10 -6.11
N MET A 160 4.57 -11.37 -5.49
CA MET A 160 5.33 -11.85 -4.34
C MET A 160 5.09 -10.94 -3.14
N LEU A 161 5.07 -11.52 -1.95
CA LEU A 161 5.12 -10.83 -0.67
C LEU A 161 6.49 -11.09 -0.06
N THR A 162 7.24 -10.02 0.20
CA THR A 162 8.54 -10.11 0.86
C THR A 162 8.61 -9.26 2.11
N TYR A 163 9.43 -9.69 3.05
CA TYR A 163 9.73 -9.00 4.31
C TYR A 163 11.20 -8.54 4.35
N GLU A 164 11.90 -8.63 3.21
CA GLU A 164 13.30 -8.21 3.13
C GLU A 164 13.42 -6.70 3.36
N PRO A 165 14.18 -6.26 4.39
CA PRO A 165 14.23 -4.86 4.81
C PRO A 165 14.66 -3.89 3.72
N GLU A 166 15.57 -4.32 2.84
CA GLU A 166 16.07 -3.49 1.73
C GLU A 166 14.98 -3.26 0.70
N ALA A 167 14.21 -4.30 0.32
CA ALA A 167 13.08 -4.18 -0.59
C ALA A 167 11.99 -3.29 0.01
N VAL A 168 11.58 -3.55 1.26
CA VAL A 168 10.55 -2.76 1.95
C VAL A 168 10.96 -1.28 2.02
N THR A 169 12.22 -1.00 2.36
CA THR A 169 12.74 0.38 2.44
C THR A 169 12.71 1.07 1.08
N ALA A 170 13.12 0.37 0.02
CA ALA A 170 13.14 0.93 -1.33
C ALA A 170 11.74 1.27 -1.84
N TYR A 171 10.77 0.35 -1.68
CA TYR A 171 9.39 0.58 -2.09
C TYR A 171 8.72 1.69 -1.27
N ALA A 172 8.92 1.72 0.05
CA ALA A 172 8.39 2.78 0.91
C ALA A 172 8.96 4.16 0.54
N ALA A 173 10.27 4.25 0.29
CA ALA A 173 10.91 5.49 -0.14
C ALA A 173 10.39 5.97 -1.51
N ASN A 174 10.20 5.06 -2.47
CA ASN A 174 9.62 5.39 -3.76
C ASN A 174 8.17 5.87 -3.62
N PHE A 175 7.36 5.18 -2.80
CA PHE A 175 5.98 5.61 -2.53
C PHE A 175 5.94 7.03 -1.95
N GLU A 176 6.75 7.33 -0.93
CA GLU A 176 6.82 8.66 -0.31
C GLU A 176 7.24 9.76 -1.28
N ARG A 177 8.17 9.46 -2.21
CA ARG A 177 8.57 10.39 -3.27
C ARG A 177 7.40 10.71 -4.19
N LEU A 178 6.72 9.66 -4.70
CA LEU A 178 5.57 9.78 -5.60
C LEU A 178 4.38 10.46 -4.90
N TRP A 179 4.12 10.12 -3.63
CA TRP A 179 3.06 10.76 -2.86
C TRP A 179 3.25 12.27 -2.74
N ARG A 180 4.46 12.73 -2.43
CA ARG A 180 4.78 14.17 -2.37
C ARG A 180 4.66 14.88 -3.72
N GLU A 181 4.87 14.16 -4.81
CA GLU A 181 4.76 14.67 -6.16
C GLU A 181 3.29 14.79 -6.61
N LEU A 182 2.47 13.79 -6.35
CA LEU A 182 1.14 13.61 -6.92
C LEU A 182 -0.02 14.07 -5.99
N ALA A 183 0.16 14.08 -4.68
CA ALA A 183 -0.86 14.47 -3.70
C ALA A 183 -0.91 15.98 -3.42
N ARG A 184 -0.70 16.80 -4.46
CA ARG A 184 -0.73 18.28 -4.37
C ARG A 184 -2.08 18.83 -4.73
#